data_2f3eaf4eadd24c2ba72161517fefd1f5
#
_entry.id   2f3eaf4eadd24c2ba72161517fefd1f5
#
_cell.length_a   1.000
_cell.length_b   1.000
_cell.length_c   1.000
_cell.angle_alpha   90.00
_cell.angle_beta   90.00
_cell.angle_gamma   90.00
#
_symmetry.space_group_name_H-M   'P 1'
#
loop_
_entity.id
_entity.type
_entity.pdbx_description
1 polymer ?
#
loop_
_entity_poly.entity_id
_entity_poly.type
_entity_poly.pdbx_seq_one_letter_code
_entity_poly.pdbx_strand_id
1 'polypeptide(L)'
;MRTICDEHERGNSSGFFGLPKWNSDDIKYTLRIEESIKCLLSLIGAMFDRIKSTPAKICLVISALVALVYSLNFMLFADCYVTGGEGCFTLGFSNDTSIGMTSYGNGGPETAFNGVLMFGVFMSTMLILNEGAKGMWKIMIPVILGFVVMSVTMWAYWGDLDSSDTPKYVAPITTVVYIAAYYLLKAEDEVDDGLSEFRMGLNIEDKPSLVAMLIVVLMGVWYSFMSIVMPAERIAAFELGEVSQEMLDAGLGAPSEVTVAVSGSLFLVYTLWTAMVVLDGPKGKWSILHPGIFFLITATISTYMALVDNVGEITRPVSDQSVIDSLAGPVAMLLVLYAYYRMRDEGVEDGMTGYGAGIEEMTPNAFNVFVITVTLIVG
;
A
#
# COMPACT_ATOMS: atom_id res chain seq x y z
N MET A 1 14.09 3.24 -26.41
CA MET A 1 13.73 4.43 -25.62
C MET A 1 14.24 5.77 -26.19
N ARG A 2 15.42 5.90 -26.79
CA ARG A 2 15.86 7.16 -27.44
C ARG A 2 15.12 7.49 -28.75
N THR A 3 14.57 6.53 -29.45
CA THR A 3 14.01 6.70 -30.80
C THR A 3 12.62 7.35 -30.85
N ILE A 4 11.84 7.31 -29.76
CA ILE A 4 10.46 7.82 -29.75
C ILE A 4 10.41 9.33 -29.45
N CYS A 5 11.38 9.88 -28.73
CA CYS A 5 11.43 11.31 -28.41
C CYS A 5 12.20 12.15 -29.44
N ASP A 6 13.01 11.55 -30.31
CA ASP A 6 13.83 12.28 -31.32
C ASP A 6 13.05 12.69 -32.59
N GLU A 7 11.85 12.15 -32.82
CA GLU A 7 11.08 12.47 -34.04
C GLU A 7 10.29 13.80 -33.97
N HIS A 8 10.18 14.43 -32.81
CA HIS A 8 9.37 15.65 -32.63
C HIS A 8 10.15 16.97 -32.74
N GLU A 9 11.48 16.91 -32.87
CA GLU A 9 12.34 18.12 -32.95
C GLU A 9 12.35 18.86 -34.33
N ARG A 10 11.59 18.42 -35.33
CA ARG A 10 11.58 19.02 -36.67
C ARG A 10 10.33 19.82 -37.02
N GLY A 11 9.98 20.80 -36.23
CA GLY A 11 8.81 21.62 -36.57
C GLY A 11 8.72 22.97 -35.86
N ASN A 12 9.18 23.98 -36.54
CA ASN A 12 8.77 25.41 -36.48
C ASN A 12 9.20 26.28 -35.30
N SER A 13 10.17 27.14 -35.65
CA SER A 13 10.42 28.43 -35.03
C SER A 13 9.69 29.54 -35.81
N SER A 14 8.75 30.26 -35.19
CA SER A 14 8.47 31.66 -35.56
C SER A 14 7.80 32.41 -34.37
N GLY A 15 8.51 33.29 -33.81
CA GLY A 15 8.36 34.72 -33.50
C GLY A 15 7.25 35.21 -32.60
N PHE A 16 7.59 35.93 -31.58
CA PHE A 16 7.29 37.33 -31.27
C PHE A 16 6.88 37.65 -29.82
N PHE A 17 7.52 38.66 -29.31
CA PHE A 17 7.22 39.65 -28.26
C PHE A 17 7.64 39.44 -26.81
N GLY A 18 8.64 40.22 -26.46
CA GLY A 18 8.80 41.12 -25.30
C GLY A 18 8.42 40.59 -23.91
N LEU A 19 9.31 39.84 -23.26
CA LEU A 19 9.29 39.56 -21.83
C LEU A 19 10.68 39.84 -21.22
N PRO A 20 10.76 40.04 -19.87
CA PRO A 20 12.04 40.40 -19.23
C PRO A 20 13.12 39.38 -19.56
N LYS A 21 14.36 39.86 -19.70
CA LYS A 21 15.54 39.04 -20.00
C LYS A 21 15.76 37.95 -18.94
N TRP A 22 15.10 36.81 -19.13
CA TRP A 22 15.48 35.58 -18.46
C TRP A 22 16.81 35.10 -19.06
N ASN A 23 17.68 34.58 -18.21
CA ASN A 23 18.98 34.05 -18.67
C ASN A 23 18.69 32.90 -19.65
N SER A 24 19.42 32.84 -20.77
CA SER A 24 19.19 31.83 -21.82
C SER A 24 19.23 30.38 -21.31
N ASP A 25 19.92 30.16 -20.19
CA ASP A 25 20.06 28.85 -19.58
C ASP A 25 18.80 28.47 -18.74
N ASP A 26 18.14 29.45 -18.11
CA ASP A 26 16.89 29.20 -17.37
C ASP A 26 15.74 28.86 -18.33
N ILE A 27 15.68 29.48 -19.49
CA ILE A 27 14.69 29.17 -20.52
C ILE A 27 14.92 27.78 -21.10
N LYS A 28 16.18 27.35 -21.35
CA LYS A 28 16.48 26.00 -21.78
C LYS A 28 16.17 24.93 -20.75
N TYR A 29 16.35 25.24 -19.46
CA TYR A 29 15.99 24.34 -18.37
C TYR A 29 14.47 24.15 -18.29
N THR A 30 13.72 25.24 -18.37
CA THR A 30 12.23 25.20 -18.30
C THR A 30 11.66 24.46 -19.50
N LEU A 31 12.17 24.69 -20.71
CA LEU A 31 11.76 23.97 -21.92
C LEU A 31 12.07 22.47 -21.84
N ARG A 32 13.25 22.08 -21.32
CA ARG A 32 13.60 20.66 -21.13
C ARG A 32 12.69 19.96 -20.13
N ILE A 33 12.29 20.64 -19.04
CA ILE A 33 11.37 20.10 -18.06
C ILE A 33 9.98 19.91 -18.70
N GLU A 34 9.50 20.89 -19.45
CA GLU A 34 8.20 20.81 -20.12
C GLU A 34 8.15 19.66 -21.17
N GLU A 35 9.21 19.50 -21.96
CA GLU A 35 9.34 18.39 -22.92
C GLU A 35 9.44 17.04 -22.21
N SER A 36 10.21 16.96 -21.13
CA SER A 36 10.31 15.75 -20.32
C SER A 36 8.96 15.37 -19.70
N ILE A 37 8.19 16.33 -19.22
CA ILE A 37 6.83 16.12 -18.69
C ILE A 37 5.91 15.64 -19.80
N LYS A 38 5.91 16.25 -20.98
CA LYS A 38 5.08 15.82 -22.12
C LYS A 38 5.44 14.41 -22.59
N CYS A 39 6.73 14.08 -22.64
CA CYS A 39 7.18 12.72 -22.98
C CYS A 39 6.74 11.70 -21.93
N LEU A 40 6.86 12.02 -20.65
CA LEU A 40 6.38 11.17 -19.53
C LEU A 40 4.86 10.97 -19.58
N LEU A 41 4.10 12.03 -19.81
CA LEU A 41 2.64 11.96 -19.94
C LEU A 41 2.21 11.13 -21.14
N SER A 42 2.91 11.25 -22.28
CA SER A 42 2.67 10.42 -23.45
C SER A 42 2.98 8.95 -23.17
N LEU A 43 4.06 8.67 -22.46
CA LEU A 43 4.45 7.31 -22.07
C LEU A 43 3.42 6.68 -21.12
N ILE A 44 3.00 7.41 -20.09
CA ILE A 44 1.93 6.97 -19.16
C ILE A 44 0.62 6.74 -19.93
N GLY A 45 0.29 7.62 -20.88
CA GLY A 45 -0.88 7.47 -21.73
C GLY A 45 -0.87 6.18 -22.56
N ALA A 46 0.31 5.76 -23.03
CA ALA A 46 0.48 4.56 -23.85
C ALA A 46 0.61 3.26 -23.04
N MET A 47 1.11 3.33 -21.78
CA MET A 47 1.36 2.14 -20.95
C MET A 47 0.08 1.49 -20.42
N PHE A 48 -1.00 2.27 -20.21
CA PHE A 48 -2.23 1.80 -19.58
C PHE A 48 -3.45 2.19 -20.42
N ASP A 49 -3.54 1.65 -21.62
CA ASP A 49 -4.55 2.03 -22.63
C ASP A 49 -5.97 1.53 -22.31
N ARG A 50 -6.14 0.62 -21.35
CA ARG A 50 -7.46 0.17 -20.87
C ARG A 50 -8.22 1.23 -20.08
N ILE A 51 -7.54 2.24 -19.55
CA ILE A 51 -8.16 3.41 -18.92
C ILE A 51 -8.18 4.56 -19.93
N LYS A 52 -9.34 5.11 -20.22
CA LYS A 52 -9.54 6.20 -21.19
C LYS A 52 -9.12 7.55 -20.61
N SER A 53 -9.50 7.81 -19.36
CA SER A 53 -9.22 9.08 -18.67
C SER A 53 -7.74 9.24 -18.35
N THR A 54 -7.03 10.06 -19.14
CA THR A 54 -5.63 10.40 -18.86
C THR A 54 -5.42 11.07 -17.49
N PRO A 55 -6.29 12.01 -17.02
CA PRO A 55 -6.15 12.57 -15.67
C PRO A 55 -6.29 11.51 -14.58
N ALA A 56 -7.20 10.55 -14.74
CA ALA A 56 -7.34 9.44 -13.80
C ALA A 56 -6.09 8.55 -13.75
N LYS A 57 -5.51 8.22 -14.92
CA LYS A 57 -4.23 7.50 -14.99
C LYS A 57 -3.13 8.20 -14.20
N ILE A 58 -3.00 9.52 -14.38
CA ILE A 58 -1.99 10.30 -13.68
C ILE A 58 -2.21 10.24 -12.17
N CYS A 59 -3.45 10.43 -11.70
CA CYS A 59 -3.78 10.33 -10.28
C CYS A 59 -3.48 8.94 -9.71
N LEU A 60 -3.83 7.87 -10.43
CA LEU A 60 -3.52 6.50 -10.02
C LEU A 60 -2.01 6.22 -9.99
N VAL A 61 -1.27 6.68 -11.00
CA VAL A 61 0.21 6.53 -11.04
C VAL A 61 0.87 7.29 -9.89
N ILE A 62 0.42 8.51 -9.59
CA ILE A 62 0.94 9.27 -8.44
C ILE A 62 0.66 8.50 -7.14
N SER A 63 -0.57 8.03 -6.95
CA SER A 63 -0.94 7.27 -5.75
C SER A 63 -0.15 5.97 -5.63
N ALA A 64 0.04 5.25 -6.74
CA ALA A 64 0.85 4.04 -6.78
C ALA A 64 2.32 4.33 -6.44
N LEU A 65 2.90 5.40 -6.99
CA LEU A 65 4.29 5.78 -6.69
C LEU A 65 4.47 6.18 -5.22
N VAL A 66 3.54 6.95 -4.66
CA VAL A 66 3.59 7.29 -3.23
C VAL A 66 3.51 6.02 -2.39
N ALA A 67 2.55 5.14 -2.65
CA ALA A 67 2.41 3.88 -1.94
C ALA A 67 3.67 3.01 -2.07
N LEU A 68 4.27 2.91 -3.27
CA LEU A 68 5.50 2.15 -3.50
C LEU A 68 6.69 2.73 -2.74
N VAL A 69 6.89 4.06 -2.82
CA VAL A 69 8.04 4.72 -2.18
C VAL A 69 7.99 4.53 -0.66
N TYR A 70 6.82 4.76 -0.03
CA TYR A 70 6.66 4.51 1.40
C TYR A 70 6.79 3.03 1.75
N SER A 71 6.20 2.15 0.94
CA SER A 71 6.32 0.71 1.13
C SER A 71 7.77 0.22 1.13
N LEU A 72 8.50 0.52 0.07
CA LEU A 72 9.90 0.10 -0.04
C LEU A 72 10.77 0.74 1.04
N ASN A 73 10.52 2.01 1.35
CA ASN A 73 11.27 2.68 2.40
C ASN A 73 11.05 2.01 3.76
N PHE A 74 9.81 1.73 4.15
CA PHE A 74 9.48 1.08 5.40
C PHE A 74 9.98 -0.38 5.49
N MET A 75 9.98 -1.11 4.37
CA MET A 75 10.46 -2.49 4.36
C MET A 75 11.99 -2.59 4.33
N LEU A 76 12.66 -1.74 3.54
CA LEU A 76 14.12 -1.87 3.32
C LEU A 76 14.94 -1.05 4.31
N PHE A 77 14.37 -0.01 4.89
CA PHE A 77 15.07 0.92 5.79
C PHE A 77 14.38 1.00 7.15
N ALA A 78 13.72 -0.08 7.56
CA ALA A 78 13.04 -0.14 8.86
C ALA A 78 13.98 0.22 10.02
N ASP A 79 15.22 -0.26 9.99
CA ASP A 79 16.22 0.02 11.00
C ASP A 79 16.58 1.50 11.12
N CYS A 80 16.51 2.26 10.03
CA CYS A 80 16.72 3.70 10.06
C CYS A 80 15.72 4.44 10.94
N TYR A 81 14.53 3.89 11.09
CA TYR A 81 13.50 4.46 11.97
C TYR A 81 13.73 4.10 13.44
N VAL A 82 14.63 3.20 13.72
CA VAL A 82 14.95 2.72 15.07
C VAL A 82 16.27 3.27 15.57
N THR A 83 17.32 3.05 14.80
CA THR A 83 18.69 3.36 15.24
C THR A 83 19.13 4.78 14.88
N GLY A 84 18.52 5.36 13.84
CA GLY A 84 19.06 6.55 13.22
C GLY A 84 20.45 6.31 12.65
N GLY A 85 20.98 7.21 11.89
CA GLY A 85 22.36 7.10 11.41
C GLY A 85 22.65 7.97 10.20
N GLU A 86 23.92 8.16 9.92
CA GLU A 86 24.35 8.83 8.69
C GLU A 86 23.88 8.03 7.47
N GLY A 87 23.17 8.69 6.55
CA GLY A 87 22.65 8.07 5.33
C GLY A 87 21.24 7.50 5.44
N CYS A 88 20.62 7.52 6.60
CA CYS A 88 19.22 7.12 6.76
C CYS A 88 18.27 8.12 6.09
N PHE A 89 17.39 7.60 5.24
CA PHE A 89 16.36 8.37 4.55
C PHE A 89 14.97 7.95 5.05
N THR A 90 14.39 8.75 5.91
CA THR A 90 13.14 8.42 6.64
C THR A 90 11.89 9.08 6.06
N LEU A 91 11.93 9.62 4.83
CA LEU A 91 10.79 10.25 4.16
C LEU A 91 10.09 11.35 4.99
N GLY A 92 10.84 12.04 5.84
CA GLY A 92 10.34 13.10 6.70
C GLY A 92 9.85 12.64 8.07
N PHE A 93 9.85 11.35 8.39
CA PHE A 93 9.74 10.90 9.78
C PHE A 93 11.04 11.17 10.51
N SER A 94 10.93 11.46 11.80
CA SER A 94 12.11 11.62 12.64
C SER A 94 12.79 10.27 12.86
N ASN A 95 14.10 10.31 12.98
CA ASN A 95 14.93 9.23 13.49
C ASN A 95 15.54 9.58 14.85
N ASP A 96 15.01 10.58 15.54
CA ASP A 96 15.44 10.96 16.87
C ASP A 96 14.80 10.09 17.93
N THR A 97 15.60 9.25 18.57
CA THR A 97 15.18 8.30 19.62
C THR A 97 14.54 8.97 20.82
N SER A 98 14.79 10.28 21.05
CA SER A 98 14.24 11.00 22.19
C SER A 98 12.74 11.28 22.10
N ILE A 99 12.11 11.10 20.95
CA ILE A 99 10.77 11.59 20.69
C ILE A 99 9.74 10.53 20.25
N GLY A 100 10.01 9.28 20.37
CA GLY A 100 9.03 8.23 20.21
C GLY A 100 8.72 7.77 18.78
N MET A 101 9.06 8.54 17.75
CA MET A 101 8.85 8.07 16.36
C MET A 101 9.86 7.02 15.91
N THR A 102 10.99 7.02 16.48
CA THR A 102 12.04 6.02 16.33
C THR A 102 11.68 4.69 16.95
N SER A 103 10.77 4.72 17.89
CA SER A 103 10.08 3.54 18.35
C SER A 103 9.09 2.99 17.32
N TYR A 104 9.12 3.53 16.07
CA TYR A 104 8.28 3.02 15.00
C TYR A 104 8.56 1.55 14.71
N GLY A 105 9.65 1.15 14.96
CA GLY A 105 9.87 -0.20 15.08
C GLY A 105 10.68 -0.39 16.31
N ASN A 106 10.14 -0.87 17.28
CA ASN A 106 10.85 -1.59 18.28
C ASN A 106 11.63 -2.72 17.55
N GLY A 107 12.58 -2.31 16.72
CA GLY A 107 13.06 -3.11 15.62
C GLY A 107 12.11 -3.03 14.43
N GLY A 108 12.54 -3.06 13.26
CA GLY A 108 11.79 -2.95 12.04
C GLY A 108 10.40 -3.61 11.88
N PRO A 109 9.87 -4.51 12.78
CA PRO A 109 8.66 -5.29 12.48
C PRO A 109 7.42 -4.43 12.22
N GLU A 110 7.13 -3.46 13.07
CA GLU A 110 5.92 -2.63 12.95
C GLU A 110 6.04 -1.66 11.76
N THR A 111 7.23 -1.12 11.54
CA THR A 111 7.53 -0.28 10.37
C THR A 111 7.47 -1.10 9.09
N ALA A 112 8.13 -2.24 9.06
CA ALA A 112 8.08 -3.16 7.91
C ALA A 112 6.66 -3.63 7.62
N PHE A 113 5.85 -3.88 8.65
CA PHE A 113 4.45 -4.27 8.50
C PHE A 113 3.63 -3.16 7.81
N ASN A 114 3.83 -1.88 8.19
CA ASN A 114 3.22 -0.77 7.45
C ASN A 114 3.68 -0.71 6.00
N GLY A 115 4.94 -1.00 5.74
CA GLY A 115 5.47 -1.12 4.38
C GLY A 115 4.76 -2.19 3.57
N VAL A 116 4.53 -3.37 4.16
CA VAL A 116 3.79 -4.48 3.52
C VAL A 116 2.34 -4.10 3.23
N LEU A 117 1.66 -3.44 4.18
CA LEU A 117 0.30 -2.94 3.98
C LEU A 117 0.22 -1.95 2.81
N MET A 118 1.14 -0.98 2.75
CA MET A 118 1.23 -0.03 1.65
C MET A 118 1.55 -0.71 0.32
N PHE A 119 2.36 -1.77 0.33
CA PHE A 119 2.67 -2.53 -0.89
C PHE A 119 1.44 -3.22 -1.49
N GLY A 120 0.56 -3.75 -0.66
CA GLY A 120 -0.70 -4.31 -1.15
C GLY A 120 -1.63 -3.24 -1.75
N VAL A 121 -1.63 -2.02 -1.22
CA VAL A 121 -2.35 -0.89 -1.84
C VAL A 121 -1.72 -0.51 -3.18
N PHE A 122 -0.39 -0.47 -3.27
CA PHE A 122 0.32 -0.31 -4.55
C PHE A 122 -0.09 -1.38 -5.56
N MET A 123 -0.04 -2.66 -5.19
CA MET A 123 -0.42 -3.77 -6.06
C MET A 123 -1.88 -3.67 -6.53
N SER A 124 -2.80 -3.28 -5.66
CA SER A 124 -4.21 -3.10 -6.02
C SER A 124 -4.41 -1.94 -7.01
N THR A 125 -3.65 -0.86 -6.86
CA THR A 125 -3.67 0.28 -7.78
C THR A 125 -3.08 -0.08 -9.14
N MET A 126 -1.98 -0.85 -9.16
CA MET A 126 -1.39 -1.38 -10.39
C MET A 126 -2.33 -2.34 -11.11
N LEU A 127 -3.12 -3.11 -10.35
CA LEU A 127 -4.14 -3.98 -10.93
C LEU A 127 -5.20 -3.16 -11.70
N ILE A 128 -5.68 -2.05 -11.13
CA ILE A 128 -6.62 -1.16 -11.82
C ILE A 128 -5.99 -0.60 -13.11
N LEU A 129 -4.75 -0.13 -13.04
CA LEU A 129 -4.02 0.40 -14.19
C LEU A 129 -3.86 -0.63 -15.30
N ASN A 130 -3.63 -1.91 -14.97
CA ASN A 130 -3.41 -2.98 -15.92
C ASN A 130 -4.73 -3.55 -16.49
N GLU A 131 -5.71 -3.84 -15.63
CA GLU A 131 -6.97 -4.49 -16.02
C GLU A 131 -8.03 -3.50 -16.52
N GLY A 132 -7.85 -2.21 -16.27
CA GLY A 132 -8.85 -1.17 -16.50
C GLY A 132 -9.72 -0.92 -15.27
N ALA A 133 -10.55 0.11 -15.37
CA ALA A 133 -11.31 0.62 -14.23
C ALA A 133 -12.67 -0.04 -14.03
N LYS A 134 -13.20 -0.74 -15.06
CA LYS A 134 -14.56 -1.28 -15.04
C LYS A 134 -14.80 -2.20 -13.85
N GLY A 135 -15.78 -1.86 -13.02
CA GLY A 135 -16.15 -2.63 -11.83
C GLY A 135 -15.10 -2.62 -10.71
N MET A 136 -14.09 -1.74 -10.76
CA MET A 136 -13.01 -1.67 -9.75
C MET A 136 -13.36 -0.81 -8.53
N TRP A 137 -14.61 -0.35 -8.40
CA TRP A 137 -15.12 0.30 -7.18
C TRP A 137 -14.83 -0.54 -5.92
N LYS A 138 -14.90 -1.86 -6.04
CA LYS A 138 -14.63 -2.83 -4.96
C LYS A 138 -13.20 -2.76 -4.42
N ILE A 139 -12.24 -2.32 -5.22
CA ILE A 139 -10.89 -1.99 -4.76
C ILE A 139 -10.86 -0.59 -4.17
N MET A 140 -11.37 0.40 -4.94
CA MET A 140 -11.12 1.81 -4.67
C MET A 140 -11.86 2.33 -3.44
N ILE A 141 -13.11 1.93 -3.23
CA ILE A 141 -13.89 2.42 -2.07
C ILE A 141 -13.24 2.01 -0.74
N PRO A 142 -12.87 0.74 -0.50
CA PRO A 142 -12.14 0.38 0.71
C PRO A 142 -10.81 1.11 0.89
N VAL A 143 -10.04 1.31 -0.19
CA VAL A 143 -8.78 2.08 -0.13
C VAL A 143 -9.04 3.54 0.26
N ILE A 144 -10.05 4.18 -0.34
CA ILE A 144 -10.45 5.55 0.02
C ILE A 144 -10.82 5.62 1.51
N LEU A 145 -11.64 4.68 2.00
CA LEU A 145 -12.03 4.67 3.40
C LEU A 145 -10.82 4.48 4.33
N GLY A 146 -9.94 3.54 4.03
CA GLY A 146 -8.71 3.34 4.80
C GLY A 146 -7.80 4.58 4.79
N PHE A 147 -7.63 5.24 3.65
CA PHE A 147 -6.84 6.46 3.53
C PHE A 147 -7.46 7.66 4.25
N VAL A 148 -8.79 7.79 4.23
CA VAL A 148 -9.49 8.81 5.02
C VAL A 148 -9.25 8.58 6.51
N VAL A 149 -9.42 7.34 6.98
CA VAL A 149 -9.18 6.99 8.38
C VAL A 149 -7.70 7.21 8.73
N MET A 150 -6.76 6.79 7.88
CA MET A 150 -5.33 7.04 8.06
C MET A 150 -5.01 8.53 8.18
N SER A 151 -5.61 9.36 7.33
CA SER A 151 -5.41 10.80 7.40
C SER A 151 -5.93 11.38 8.73
N VAL A 152 -7.09 10.93 9.20
CA VAL A 152 -7.66 11.36 10.47
C VAL A 152 -6.80 10.89 11.65
N THR A 153 -6.40 9.64 11.67
CA THR A 153 -5.59 9.07 12.77
C THR A 153 -4.21 9.70 12.84
N MET A 154 -3.58 10.00 11.70
CA MET A 154 -2.31 10.72 11.68
C MET A 154 -2.43 12.09 12.35
N TRP A 155 -3.51 12.82 12.12
CA TRP A 155 -3.73 14.11 12.79
C TRP A 155 -4.11 13.95 14.26
N ALA A 156 -4.87 12.92 14.61
CA ALA A 156 -5.33 12.69 15.98
C ALA A 156 -4.19 12.23 16.91
N TYR A 157 -3.28 11.39 16.42
CA TYR A 157 -2.23 10.77 17.22
C TYR A 157 -0.82 11.29 16.94
N TRP A 158 -0.68 12.34 16.10
CA TRP A 158 0.64 12.88 15.77
C TRP A 158 1.39 13.40 17.01
N GLY A 159 0.65 13.99 17.96
CA GLY A 159 1.22 14.50 19.21
C GLY A 159 2.26 15.58 18.98
N ASP A 160 3.17 15.69 19.96
CA ASP A 160 4.33 16.59 19.93
C ASP A 160 5.56 15.88 19.35
N LEU A 161 5.36 15.05 18.34
CA LEU A 161 6.47 14.40 17.66
C LEU A 161 7.35 15.45 16.99
N ASP A 162 8.59 15.56 17.42
CA ASP A 162 9.60 16.47 16.86
C ASP A 162 10.11 15.93 15.51
N SER A 163 9.18 15.67 14.61
CA SER A 163 9.45 15.22 13.26
C SER A 163 8.95 16.23 12.26
N SER A 164 9.43 16.14 11.02
CA SER A 164 8.85 16.96 9.96
C SER A 164 7.38 16.60 9.78
N ASP A 165 6.52 17.60 9.60
CA ASP A 165 5.08 17.41 9.33
C ASP A 165 4.79 16.78 7.96
N THR A 166 5.80 16.44 7.17
CA THR A 166 5.66 15.97 5.79
C THR A 166 4.71 14.77 5.68
N PRO A 167 4.85 13.67 6.44
CA PRO A 167 3.94 12.53 6.31
C PRO A 167 2.50 12.87 6.66
N LYS A 168 2.29 13.73 7.64
CA LYS A 168 0.97 14.22 8.06
C LYS A 168 0.21 14.96 6.96
N TYR A 169 0.92 15.61 6.03
CA TYR A 169 0.32 16.26 4.87
C TYR A 169 0.27 15.33 3.64
N VAL A 170 1.22 14.44 3.46
CA VAL A 170 1.24 13.50 2.33
C VAL A 170 0.04 12.58 2.35
N ALA A 171 -0.36 12.07 3.51
CA ALA A 171 -1.50 11.17 3.65
C ALA A 171 -2.82 11.78 3.13
N PRO A 172 -3.28 12.96 3.60
CA PRO A 172 -4.50 13.59 3.08
C PRO A 172 -4.38 14.02 1.62
N ILE A 173 -3.21 14.47 1.17
CA ILE A 173 -2.99 14.82 -0.25
C ILE A 173 -3.17 13.56 -1.12
N THR A 174 -2.55 12.45 -0.76
CA THR A 174 -2.68 11.19 -1.49
C THR A 174 -4.13 10.69 -1.47
N THR A 175 -4.82 10.86 -0.35
CA THR A 175 -6.25 10.54 -0.22
C THR A 175 -7.08 11.34 -1.21
N VAL A 176 -6.87 12.65 -1.30
CA VAL A 176 -7.58 13.52 -2.25
C VAL A 176 -7.26 13.14 -3.69
N VAL A 177 -6.01 12.84 -4.02
CA VAL A 177 -5.61 12.39 -5.35
C VAL A 177 -6.28 11.07 -5.72
N TYR A 178 -6.37 10.12 -4.78
CA TYR A 178 -7.03 8.84 -5.02
C TYR A 178 -8.55 8.98 -5.17
N ILE A 179 -9.19 9.85 -4.38
CA ILE A 179 -10.60 10.22 -4.54
C ILE A 179 -10.85 10.88 -5.90
N ALA A 180 -9.97 11.79 -6.32
CA ALA A 180 -10.07 12.42 -7.64
C ALA A 180 -9.96 11.38 -8.76
N ALA A 181 -9.05 10.40 -8.65
CA ALA A 181 -8.96 9.28 -9.58
C ALA A 181 -10.30 8.54 -9.69
N TYR A 182 -10.93 8.20 -8.57
CA TYR A 182 -12.21 7.51 -8.55
C TYR A 182 -13.32 8.29 -9.30
N TYR A 183 -13.46 9.58 -9.02
CA TYR A 183 -14.47 10.40 -9.69
C TYR A 183 -14.21 10.58 -11.18
N LEU A 184 -12.96 10.70 -11.59
CA LEU A 184 -12.59 10.77 -13.01
C LEU A 184 -12.88 9.45 -13.73
N LEU A 185 -12.60 8.31 -13.11
CA LEU A 185 -12.92 6.98 -13.64
C LEU A 185 -14.42 6.75 -13.69
N LYS A 186 -15.18 7.22 -12.69
CA LYS A 186 -16.64 7.13 -12.69
C LYS A 186 -17.25 7.85 -13.88
N ALA A 187 -16.68 8.98 -14.28
CA ALA A 187 -17.20 9.77 -15.41
C ALA A 187 -16.94 9.12 -16.78
N GLU A 188 -15.84 8.38 -16.94
CA GLU A 188 -15.36 7.95 -18.27
C GLU A 188 -15.14 6.43 -18.43
N ASP A 189 -14.90 5.69 -17.34
CA ASP A 189 -14.38 4.32 -17.39
C ASP A 189 -15.23 3.28 -16.63
N GLU A 190 -16.46 3.58 -16.30
CA GLU A 190 -17.42 2.62 -15.70
C GLU A 190 -16.90 1.96 -14.38
N VAL A 191 -16.15 2.70 -13.57
CA VAL A 191 -15.58 2.17 -12.31
C VAL A 191 -16.67 1.67 -11.36
N ASP A 192 -17.85 2.26 -11.39
CA ASP A 192 -19.03 1.91 -10.57
C ASP A 192 -19.82 0.71 -11.09
N ASP A 193 -19.41 0.09 -12.19
CA ASP A 193 -20.14 -1.05 -12.75
C ASP A 193 -20.29 -2.15 -11.70
N GLY A 194 -21.51 -2.59 -11.50
CA GLY A 194 -21.89 -3.57 -10.47
C GLY A 194 -22.07 -3.01 -9.05
N LEU A 195 -21.77 -1.73 -8.77
CA LEU A 195 -21.97 -1.15 -7.42
C LEU A 195 -23.45 -1.15 -7.01
N SER A 196 -24.36 -0.88 -7.95
CA SER A 196 -25.81 -0.89 -7.69
C SER A 196 -26.37 -2.30 -7.41
N GLU A 197 -25.63 -3.34 -7.75
CA GLU A 197 -25.99 -4.73 -7.54
C GLU A 197 -25.45 -5.28 -6.23
N PHE A 198 -24.63 -4.50 -5.51
CA PHE A 198 -24.05 -4.92 -4.23
C PHE A 198 -25.14 -5.27 -3.22
N ARG A 199 -25.09 -6.50 -2.71
CA ARG A 199 -26.07 -7.04 -1.77
C ARG A 199 -25.42 -7.32 -0.43
N MET A 200 -26.02 -6.82 0.64
CA MET A 200 -25.63 -7.19 2.00
C MET A 200 -26.31 -8.50 2.38
N GLY A 201 -25.57 -9.58 2.35
CA GLY A 201 -26.03 -10.90 2.78
C GLY A 201 -24.82 -11.79 3.09
N LEU A 202 -25.06 -13.02 3.51
CA LEU A 202 -24.01 -14.05 3.61
C LEU A 202 -24.10 -14.90 2.34
N ASN A 203 -23.46 -14.44 1.27
CA ASN A 203 -23.66 -14.92 -0.07
C ASN A 203 -22.60 -15.93 -0.56
N ILE A 204 -21.82 -16.53 0.37
CA ILE A 204 -20.93 -17.66 0.05
C ILE A 204 -21.71 -18.96 0.26
N GLU A 205 -21.84 -19.78 -0.78
CA GLU A 205 -22.58 -21.04 -0.72
C GLU A 205 -21.78 -22.13 0.01
N ASP A 206 -20.49 -22.20 -0.19
CA ASP A 206 -19.60 -23.13 0.50
C ASP A 206 -19.43 -22.74 1.97
N LYS A 207 -20.13 -23.47 2.86
CA LYS A 207 -20.15 -23.15 4.28
C LYS A 207 -18.77 -23.15 4.97
N PRO A 208 -17.85 -24.10 4.67
CA PRO A 208 -16.49 -24.02 5.20
C PRO A 208 -15.77 -22.74 4.80
N SER A 209 -15.89 -22.31 3.53
CA SER A 209 -15.30 -21.04 3.05
C SER A 209 -15.93 -19.84 3.74
N LEU A 210 -17.26 -19.85 3.91
CA LEU A 210 -17.96 -18.79 4.66
C LEU A 210 -17.41 -18.66 6.10
N VAL A 211 -17.25 -19.78 6.81
CA VAL A 211 -16.71 -19.77 8.16
C VAL A 211 -15.28 -19.27 8.19
N ALA A 212 -14.42 -19.75 7.27
CA ALA A 212 -13.03 -19.30 7.16
C ALA A 212 -12.94 -17.78 6.92
N MET A 213 -13.72 -17.26 5.98
CA MET A 213 -13.75 -15.82 5.67
C MET A 213 -14.31 -14.98 6.82
N LEU A 214 -15.36 -15.48 7.54
CA LEU A 214 -15.88 -14.80 8.73
C LEU A 214 -14.86 -14.70 9.84
N ILE A 215 -14.06 -15.75 10.07
CA ILE A 215 -12.96 -15.71 11.06
C ILE A 215 -11.97 -14.61 10.67
N VAL A 216 -11.57 -14.54 9.40
CA VAL A 216 -10.62 -13.52 8.92
C VAL A 216 -11.20 -12.11 9.05
N VAL A 217 -12.49 -11.91 8.73
CA VAL A 217 -13.16 -10.61 8.93
C VAL A 217 -13.17 -10.22 10.41
N LEU A 218 -13.50 -11.14 11.32
CA LEU A 218 -13.52 -10.84 12.75
C LEU A 218 -12.12 -10.50 13.28
N MET A 219 -11.09 -11.23 12.85
CA MET A 219 -9.70 -10.90 13.18
C MET A 219 -9.34 -9.51 12.66
N GLY A 220 -9.69 -9.20 11.42
CA GLY A 220 -9.43 -7.91 10.80
C GLY A 220 -10.16 -6.75 11.49
N VAL A 221 -11.43 -6.92 11.82
CA VAL A 221 -12.22 -5.92 12.56
C VAL A 221 -11.60 -5.65 13.92
N TRP A 222 -11.26 -6.71 14.67
CA TRP A 222 -10.65 -6.59 15.98
C TRP A 222 -9.31 -5.85 15.91
N TYR A 223 -8.44 -6.27 15.00
CA TYR A 223 -7.14 -5.65 14.80
C TYR A 223 -7.27 -4.17 14.41
N SER A 224 -8.10 -3.85 13.41
CA SER A 224 -8.32 -2.48 12.97
C SER A 224 -8.92 -1.61 14.08
N PHE A 225 -9.92 -2.12 14.80
CA PHE A 225 -10.56 -1.39 15.89
C PHE A 225 -9.56 -1.06 17.01
N MET A 226 -8.84 -2.05 17.52
CA MET A 226 -7.85 -1.83 18.57
C MET A 226 -6.77 -0.84 18.15
N SER A 227 -6.28 -0.98 16.93
CA SER A 227 -5.20 -0.12 16.44
C SER A 227 -5.64 1.31 16.14
N ILE A 228 -6.87 1.52 15.66
CA ILE A 228 -7.37 2.87 15.28
C ILE A 228 -7.93 3.61 16.48
N VAL A 229 -8.70 2.93 17.31
CA VAL A 229 -9.50 3.58 18.39
C VAL A 229 -8.77 3.55 19.72
N MET A 230 -8.00 2.51 19.96
CA MET A 230 -7.33 2.23 21.24
C MET A 230 -5.85 1.87 21.02
N PRO A 231 -5.05 2.72 20.35
CA PRO A 231 -3.67 2.37 20.01
C PRO A 231 -2.79 2.16 21.24
N ALA A 232 -2.96 2.93 22.32
CA ALA A 232 -2.23 2.75 23.56
C ALA A 232 -2.52 1.39 24.22
N GLU A 233 -3.81 1.01 24.29
CA GLU A 233 -4.22 -0.30 24.81
C GLU A 233 -3.77 -1.44 23.91
N ARG A 234 -3.72 -1.20 22.59
CA ARG A 234 -3.19 -2.16 21.62
C ARG A 234 -1.70 -2.42 21.87
N ILE A 235 -0.92 -1.37 22.10
CA ILE A 235 0.49 -1.47 22.42
C ILE A 235 0.67 -2.29 23.70
N ALA A 236 -0.11 -2.01 24.73
CA ALA A 236 -0.05 -2.72 26.00
C ALA A 236 -0.50 -4.19 25.91
N ALA A 237 -1.65 -4.45 25.23
CA ALA A 237 -2.22 -5.79 25.13
C ALA A 237 -1.40 -6.77 24.29
N PHE A 238 -0.66 -6.28 23.31
CA PHE A 238 0.20 -7.10 22.45
C PHE A 238 1.68 -7.01 22.83
N GLU A 239 1.96 -6.45 24.00
CA GLU A 239 3.33 -6.33 24.54
C GLU A 239 4.32 -5.66 23.55
N LEU A 240 3.79 -4.81 22.65
CA LEU A 240 4.61 -4.09 21.68
C LEU A 240 5.56 -3.09 22.36
N GLY A 241 5.23 -2.69 23.59
CA GLY A 241 6.03 -1.82 24.44
C GLY A 241 7.07 -2.56 25.30
N GLU A 242 7.12 -3.90 25.25
CA GLU A 242 8.15 -4.64 25.97
C GLU A 242 9.52 -4.40 25.34
N VAL A 243 10.34 -3.70 26.09
CA VAL A 243 11.72 -3.40 25.74
C VAL A 243 12.63 -3.85 26.87
N SER A 244 13.78 -4.43 26.53
CA SER A 244 14.80 -4.71 27.53
C SER A 244 15.41 -3.40 28.06
N GLN A 245 16.02 -3.44 29.26
CA GLN A 245 16.76 -2.27 29.79
C GLN A 245 17.87 -1.85 28.80
N GLU A 246 18.50 -2.80 28.14
CA GLU A 246 19.52 -2.56 27.12
C GLU A 246 18.96 -1.78 25.91
N MET A 247 17.74 -2.08 25.47
CA MET A 247 17.05 -1.32 24.42
C MET A 247 16.73 0.09 24.88
N LEU A 248 16.24 0.27 26.12
CA LEU A 248 15.98 1.58 26.69
C LEU A 248 17.27 2.41 26.81
N ASP A 249 18.37 1.81 27.25
CA ASP A 249 19.69 2.46 27.35
C ASP A 249 20.22 2.85 25.95
N ALA A 250 19.82 2.12 24.90
CA ALA A 250 20.12 2.46 23.52
C ALA A 250 19.13 3.49 22.92
N GLY A 251 18.16 3.97 23.72
CA GLY A 251 17.14 4.92 23.28
C GLY A 251 16.01 4.30 22.45
N LEU A 252 15.85 2.99 22.48
CA LEU A 252 14.80 2.28 21.77
C LEU A 252 13.57 2.15 22.67
N GLY A 253 12.45 2.66 22.22
CA GLY A 253 11.18 2.68 22.97
C GLY A 253 10.07 1.83 22.36
N ALA A 254 8.88 1.92 22.92
CA ALA A 254 7.66 1.32 22.35
C ALA A 254 7.24 2.01 21.04
N PRO A 255 6.52 1.31 20.15
CA PRO A 255 5.95 1.93 18.96
C PRO A 255 5.01 3.09 19.35
N SER A 256 5.01 4.14 18.54
CA SER A 256 4.14 5.29 18.78
C SER A 256 2.67 4.95 18.44
N GLU A 257 1.75 5.64 19.11
CA GLU A 257 0.31 5.45 18.83
C GLU A 257 -0.04 5.77 17.39
N VAL A 258 0.61 6.77 16.78
CA VAL A 258 0.36 7.11 15.37
C VAL A 258 0.75 5.97 14.44
N THR A 259 1.83 5.26 14.72
CA THR A 259 2.28 4.11 13.95
C THR A 259 1.27 2.99 13.95
N VAL A 260 0.83 2.65 15.16
CA VAL A 260 -0.17 1.58 15.37
C VAL A 260 -1.49 1.97 14.72
N ALA A 261 -1.91 3.24 14.85
CA ALA A 261 -3.14 3.72 14.24
C ALA A 261 -3.10 3.75 12.70
N VAL A 262 -1.93 4.06 12.12
CA VAL A 262 -1.70 3.96 10.67
C VAL A 262 -1.78 2.50 10.22
N SER A 263 -1.14 1.56 10.95
CA SER A 263 -1.27 0.12 10.67
C SER A 263 -2.73 -0.32 10.67
N GLY A 264 -3.49 0.06 11.69
CA GLY A 264 -4.92 -0.26 11.78
C GLY A 264 -5.74 0.30 10.64
N SER A 265 -5.44 1.54 10.21
CA SER A 265 -6.14 2.22 9.11
C SER A 265 -5.88 1.55 7.76
N LEU A 266 -4.64 1.16 7.50
CA LEU A 266 -4.28 0.42 6.30
C LEU A 266 -4.85 -1.00 6.34
N PHE A 267 -4.80 -1.66 7.50
CA PHE A 267 -5.38 -2.99 7.68
C PHE A 267 -6.90 -3.01 7.49
N LEU A 268 -7.58 -1.90 7.81
CA LEU A 268 -9.01 -1.73 7.56
C LEU A 268 -9.37 -1.93 6.09
N VAL A 269 -8.50 -1.56 5.14
CA VAL A 269 -8.70 -1.80 3.70
C VAL A 269 -8.90 -3.29 3.44
N TYR A 270 -8.00 -4.12 3.97
CA TYR A 270 -8.05 -5.59 3.79
C TYR A 270 -9.24 -6.21 4.50
N THR A 271 -9.59 -5.68 5.66
CA THR A 271 -10.79 -6.08 6.39
C THR A 271 -12.05 -5.81 5.58
N LEU A 272 -12.16 -4.63 4.96
CA LEU A 272 -13.27 -4.27 4.10
C LEU A 272 -13.32 -5.12 2.83
N TRP A 273 -12.18 -5.40 2.19
CA TRP A 273 -12.12 -6.31 1.04
C TRP A 273 -12.63 -7.71 1.40
N THR A 274 -12.19 -8.25 2.52
CA THR A 274 -12.63 -9.56 3.00
C THR A 274 -14.12 -9.56 3.36
N ALA A 275 -14.60 -8.50 4.01
CA ALA A 275 -16.02 -8.33 4.34
C ALA A 275 -16.89 -8.24 3.09
N MET A 276 -16.43 -7.59 2.02
CA MET A 276 -17.14 -7.52 0.74
C MET A 276 -17.31 -8.90 0.10
N VAL A 277 -16.31 -9.79 0.22
CA VAL A 277 -16.45 -11.17 -0.27
C VAL A 277 -17.52 -11.92 0.51
N VAL A 278 -17.57 -11.74 1.84
CA VAL A 278 -18.57 -12.40 2.70
C VAL A 278 -19.98 -11.86 2.42
N LEU A 279 -20.11 -10.54 2.27
CA LEU A 279 -21.41 -9.88 2.15
C LEU A 279 -22.03 -9.99 0.75
N ASP A 280 -21.22 -9.90 -0.29
CA ASP A 280 -21.69 -9.86 -1.69
C ASP A 280 -21.43 -11.16 -2.44
N GLY A 281 -20.71 -12.09 -1.83
CA GLY A 281 -20.33 -13.35 -2.44
C GLY A 281 -19.01 -13.29 -3.22
N PRO A 282 -18.49 -14.45 -3.61
CA PRO A 282 -17.16 -14.57 -4.19
C PRO A 282 -17.06 -14.15 -5.65
N LYS A 283 -18.18 -14.13 -6.40
CA LYS A 283 -18.16 -13.92 -7.85
C LYS A 283 -17.38 -12.67 -8.26
N GLY A 284 -16.33 -12.86 -9.08
CA GLY A 284 -15.49 -11.79 -9.60
C GLY A 284 -14.70 -11.03 -8.52
N LYS A 285 -14.50 -11.61 -7.32
CA LYS A 285 -13.77 -10.96 -6.21
C LYS A 285 -12.26 -11.24 -6.22
N TRP A 286 -11.75 -11.93 -7.24
CA TRP A 286 -10.30 -12.14 -7.42
C TRP A 286 -9.50 -10.83 -7.31
N SER A 287 -10.05 -9.73 -7.83
CA SER A 287 -9.36 -8.44 -7.88
C SER A 287 -9.09 -7.80 -6.50
N ILE A 288 -9.82 -8.19 -5.46
CA ILE A 288 -9.58 -7.77 -4.09
C ILE A 288 -8.90 -8.88 -3.26
N LEU A 289 -9.12 -10.16 -3.62
CA LEU A 289 -8.50 -11.27 -2.92
C LEU A 289 -7.01 -11.43 -3.28
N HIS A 290 -6.61 -11.22 -4.53
CA HIS A 290 -5.21 -11.34 -4.92
C HIS A 290 -4.29 -10.36 -4.19
N PRO A 291 -4.56 -9.04 -4.16
CA PRO A 291 -3.78 -8.13 -3.31
C PRO A 291 -3.81 -8.51 -1.83
N GLY A 292 -4.95 -8.99 -1.34
CA GLY A 292 -5.10 -9.47 0.04
C GLY A 292 -4.25 -10.71 0.35
N ILE A 293 -4.25 -11.71 -0.55
CA ILE A 293 -3.41 -12.92 -0.42
C ILE A 293 -1.93 -12.52 -0.47
N PHE A 294 -1.56 -11.67 -1.43
CA PHE A 294 -0.20 -11.17 -1.55
C PHE A 294 0.26 -10.46 -0.27
N PHE A 295 -0.59 -9.58 0.27
CA PHE A 295 -0.36 -8.96 1.57
C PHE A 295 -0.12 -10.00 2.67
N LEU A 296 -1.00 -10.99 2.81
CA LEU A 296 -0.88 -12.01 3.86
C LEU A 296 0.40 -12.84 3.74
N ILE A 297 0.84 -13.16 2.52
CA ILE A 297 2.10 -13.86 2.29
C ILE A 297 3.28 -13.00 2.72
N THR A 298 3.34 -11.74 2.27
CA THR A 298 4.43 -10.83 2.61
C THR A 298 4.44 -10.48 4.09
N ALA A 299 3.26 -10.28 4.71
CA ALA A 299 3.12 -10.07 6.15
C ALA A 299 3.64 -11.27 6.96
N THR A 300 3.31 -12.49 6.53
CA THR A 300 3.81 -13.71 7.17
C THR A 300 5.33 -13.80 7.11
N ILE A 301 5.92 -13.53 5.95
CA ILE A 301 7.38 -13.54 5.77
C ILE A 301 8.02 -12.44 6.64
N SER A 302 7.50 -11.21 6.57
CA SER A 302 8.00 -10.07 7.35
C SER A 302 7.92 -10.33 8.85
N THR A 303 6.81 -10.88 9.33
CA THR A 303 6.66 -11.24 10.77
C THR A 303 7.68 -12.30 11.19
N TYR A 304 7.90 -13.29 10.33
CA TYR A 304 8.86 -14.35 10.64
C TYR A 304 10.30 -13.81 10.69
N MET A 305 10.67 -12.96 9.74
CA MET A 305 11.98 -12.29 9.75
C MET A 305 12.15 -11.44 11.00
N ALA A 306 11.12 -10.69 11.37
CA ALA A 306 11.14 -9.82 12.56
C ALA A 306 11.32 -10.57 13.88
N LEU A 307 10.83 -11.81 13.98
CA LEU A 307 11.02 -12.65 15.18
C LEU A 307 12.47 -13.13 15.37
N VAL A 308 13.26 -13.14 14.31
CA VAL A 308 14.65 -13.60 14.32
C VAL A 308 15.66 -12.46 14.14
N ASP A 309 15.16 -11.25 13.95
CA ASP A 309 16.00 -10.08 13.71
C ASP A 309 16.51 -9.46 15.03
N ASN A 310 17.70 -8.91 14.95
CA ASN A 310 18.36 -8.21 16.06
C ASN A 310 18.64 -6.78 15.60
N VAL A 311 18.41 -5.82 16.47
CA VAL A 311 18.82 -4.43 16.26
C VAL A 311 20.28 -4.27 16.68
N GLY A 312 21.20 -4.43 15.76
CA GLY A 312 22.61 -4.55 16.06
C GLY A 312 22.90 -5.80 16.90
N GLU A 313 23.46 -5.62 18.11
CA GLU A 313 23.68 -6.71 19.09
C GLU A 313 22.49 -6.89 20.05
N ILE A 314 21.48 -6.00 19.98
CA ILE A 314 20.34 -5.98 20.89
C ILE A 314 19.25 -6.91 20.37
N THR A 315 18.97 -7.96 21.09
CA THR A 315 17.91 -8.91 20.78
C THR A 315 16.58 -8.38 21.35
N ARG A 316 15.56 -8.27 20.50
CA ARG A 316 14.19 -7.98 20.95
C ARG A 316 13.71 -9.11 21.88
N PRO A 317 13.15 -8.79 23.06
CA PRO A 317 12.51 -9.80 23.87
C PRO A 317 11.29 -10.37 23.13
N VAL A 318 11.23 -11.68 23.02
CA VAL A 318 10.12 -12.41 22.39
C VAL A 318 9.26 -12.97 23.52
N SER A 319 8.09 -12.37 23.74
CA SER A 319 7.11 -12.86 24.69
C SER A 319 6.26 -13.99 24.10
N ASP A 320 5.61 -14.76 24.97
CA ASP A 320 4.60 -15.76 24.53
C ASP A 320 3.47 -15.12 23.73
N GLN A 321 3.08 -13.90 24.09
CA GLN A 321 2.07 -13.13 23.36
C GLN A 321 2.55 -12.74 21.96
N SER A 322 3.80 -12.31 21.80
CA SER A 322 4.39 -12.00 20.50
C SER A 322 4.41 -13.24 19.58
N VAL A 323 4.66 -14.43 20.13
CA VAL A 323 4.59 -15.68 19.38
C VAL A 323 3.16 -15.98 18.92
N ILE A 324 2.17 -15.82 19.81
CA ILE A 324 0.75 -16.02 19.47
C ILE A 324 0.32 -15.06 18.37
N ASP A 325 0.65 -13.78 18.51
CA ASP A 325 0.30 -12.76 17.52
C ASP A 325 0.95 -13.02 16.16
N SER A 326 2.16 -13.54 16.15
CA SER A 326 2.86 -13.91 14.92
C SER A 326 2.16 -15.02 14.13
N LEU A 327 1.36 -15.86 14.80
CA LEU A 327 0.58 -16.91 14.15
C LEU A 327 -0.70 -16.38 13.48
N ALA A 328 -1.19 -15.20 13.86
CA ALA A 328 -2.42 -14.65 13.31
C ALA A 328 -2.34 -14.43 11.79
N GLY A 329 -1.22 -13.90 11.28
CA GLY A 329 -0.97 -13.73 9.86
C GLY A 329 -0.98 -15.05 9.07
N PRO A 330 -0.14 -16.04 9.41
CA PRO A 330 -0.15 -17.38 8.79
C PRO A 330 -1.53 -18.05 8.83
N VAL A 331 -2.24 -17.98 9.96
CA VAL A 331 -3.58 -18.57 10.08
C VAL A 331 -4.56 -17.87 9.14
N ALA A 332 -4.59 -16.55 9.12
CA ALA A 332 -5.44 -15.79 8.20
C ALA A 332 -5.11 -16.11 6.74
N MET A 333 -3.82 -16.20 6.41
CA MET A 333 -3.36 -16.58 5.06
C MET A 333 -3.88 -17.96 4.65
N LEU A 334 -3.73 -18.96 5.50
CA LEU A 334 -4.20 -20.31 5.21
C LEU A 334 -5.72 -20.37 5.06
N LEU A 335 -6.46 -19.65 5.90
CA LEU A 335 -7.92 -19.57 5.81
C LEU A 335 -8.37 -18.89 4.50
N VAL A 336 -7.74 -17.79 4.09
CA VAL A 336 -8.07 -17.10 2.84
C VAL A 336 -7.69 -17.95 1.63
N LEU A 337 -6.51 -18.58 1.62
CA LEU A 337 -6.11 -19.48 0.53
C LEU A 337 -7.05 -20.69 0.40
N TYR A 338 -7.42 -21.28 1.52
CA TYR A 338 -8.40 -22.37 1.56
C TYR A 338 -9.74 -21.93 0.99
N ALA A 339 -10.27 -20.81 1.48
CA ALA A 339 -11.54 -20.27 1.01
C ALA A 339 -11.47 -19.89 -0.47
N TYR A 340 -10.39 -19.23 -0.92
CA TYR A 340 -10.20 -18.86 -2.32
C TYR A 340 -10.25 -20.10 -3.23
N TYR A 341 -9.51 -21.15 -2.88
CA TYR A 341 -9.48 -22.38 -3.66
C TYR A 341 -10.88 -23.02 -3.79
N ARG A 342 -11.64 -23.05 -2.70
CA ARG A 342 -13.00 -23.59 -2.67
C ARG A 342 -14.01 -22.74 -3.45
N MET A 343 -13.90 -21.42 -3.35
CA MET A 343 -14.78 -20.45 -4.02
C MET A 343 -14.54 -20.35 -5.55
N ARG A 344 -13.56 -21.07 -6.10
CA ARG A 344 -13.36 -21.11 -7.57
C ARG A 344 -14.60 -21.65 -8.28
N ASP A 345 -15.27 -22.62 -7.70
CA ASP A 345 -16.52 -23.19 -8.24
C ASP A 345 -17.70 -22.21 -8.14
N GLU A 346 -17.59 -21.17 -7.31
CA GLU A 346 -18.56 -20.08 -7.15
C GLU A 346 -18.18 -18.84 -7.98
N GLY A 347 -17.23 -18.97 -8.92
CA GLY A 347 -16.87 -17.92 -9.86
C GLY A 347 -16.02 -16.78 -9.26
N VAL A 348 -15.20 -17.04 -8.24
CA VAL A 348 -14.28 -16.02 -7.69
C VAL A 348 -13.38 -15.42 -8.76
N GLU A 349 -13.00 -16.20 -9.76
CA GLU A 349 -12.14 -15.82 -10.89
C GLU A 349 -12.93 -15.23 -12.09
N ASP A 350 -14.25 -15.08 -11.98
CA ASP A 350 -15.06 -14.53 -13.07
C ASP A 350 -14.61 -13.11 -13.45
N GLY A 351 -14.50 -12.88 -14.75
CA GLY A 351 -14.04 -11.60 -15.30
C GLY A 351 -12.54 -11.34 -15.17
N MET A 352 -11.75 -12.31 -14.71
CA MET A 352 -10.29 -12.26 -14.73
C MET A 352 -9.79 -12.47 -16.15
N THR A 353 -9.53 -11.37 -16.85
CA THR A 353 -9.11 -11.42 -18.28
C THR A 353 -7.63 -11.13 -18.44
N GLY A 354 -7.06 -10.30 -17.59
CA GLY A 354 -5.69 -9.82 -17.74
C GLY A 354 -4.64 -10.87 -17.45
N TYR A 355 -4.83 -11.65 -16.40
CA TYR A 355 -3.88 -12.71 -16.06
C TYR A 355 -3.90 -13.89 -17.05
N GLY A 356 -5.06 -14.20 -17.63
CA GLY A 356 -5.17 -15.22 -18.68
C GLY A 356 -4.46 -14.79 -19.95
N ALA A 357 -4.76 -13.60 -20.46
CA ALA A 357 -4.09 -13.01 -21.62
C ALA A 357 -2.62 -12.63 -21.31
N GLY A 358 -2.35 -12.11 -20.12
CA GLY A 358 -1.01 -11.67 -19.71
C GLY A 358 -0.05 -12.81 -19.39
N ILE A 359 -0.52 -13.98 -18.96
CA ILE A 359 0.36 -15.14 -18.76
C ILE A 359 0.69 -15.80 -20.11
N GLU A 360 -0.21 -15.78 -21.07
CA GLU A 360 0.08 -16.23 -22.44
C GLU A 360 0.92 -15.21 -23.23
N GLU A 361 0.79 -13.92 -22.95
CA GLU A 361 1.56 -12.85 -23.57
C GLU A 361 2.77 -12.37 -22.72
N MET A 362 2.75 -12.52 -21.39
CA MET A 362 3.95 -12.38 -20.60
C MET A 362 4.92 -13.50 -20.99
N THR A 363 5.96 -13.10 -21.68
CA THR A 363 7.09 -14.01 -21.85
C THR A 363 7.48 -14.54 -20.45
N PRO A 364 7.79 -15.82 -20.30
CA PRO A 364 8.22 -16.43 -19.02
C PRO A 364 9.25 -15.59 -18.27
N ASN A 365 10.02 -14.78 -18.99
CA ASN A 365 11.01 -13.86 -18.46
C ASN A 365 10.43 -12.69 -17.65
N ALA A 366 9.29 -12.10 -18.03
CA ALA A 366 8.72 -10.97 -17.31
C ALA A 366 8.11 -11.41 -15.95
N PHE A 367 7.46 -12.59 -15.91
CA PHE A 367 6.97 -13.17 -14.67
C PHE A 367 8.13 -13.60 -13.77
N ASN A 368 9.17 -14.23 -14.31
CA ASN A 368 10.36 -14.59 -13.56
C ASN A 368 11.09 -13.37 -13.03
N VAL A 369 11.20 -12.28 -13.81
CA VAL A 369 11.80 -11.01 -13.35
C VAL A 369 10.95 -10.42 -12.22
N PHE A 370 9.62 -10.45 -12.32
CA PHE A 370 8.74 -9.97 -11.24
C PHE A 370 8.91 -10.81 -9.97
N VAL A 371 8.86 -12.14 -10.07
CA VAL A 371 9.05 -13.05 -8.93
C VAL A 371 10.46 -12.90 -8.33
N ILE A 372 11.50 -12.85 -9.16
CA ILE A 372 12.88 -12.66 -8.70
C ILE A 372 13.04 -11.29 -8.04
N THR A 373 12.48 -10.24 -8.63
CA THR A 373 12.55 -8.88 -8.05
C THR A 373 11.85 -8.84 -6.70
N VAL A 374 10.65 -9.41 -6.57
CA VAL A 374 9.94 -9.50 -5.29
C VAL A 374 10.72 -10.34 -4.29
N THR A 375 11.28 -11.47 -4.71
CA THR A 375 12.07 -12.36 -3.84
C THR A 375 13.37 -11.69 -3.39
N LEU A 376 14.03 -10.90 -4.26
CA LEU A 376 15.26 -10.16 -3.91
C LEU A 376 14.99 -8.93 -3.04
N ILE A 377 13.77 -8.38 -3.08
CA ILE A 377 13.38 -7.24 -2.24
C ILE A 377 12.98 -7.71 -0.84
N VAL A 378 12.46 -8.93 -0.74
CA VAL A 378 11.94 -9.51 0.52
C VAL A 378 12.97 -10.42 1.20
N GLY A 379 14.00 -10.89 0.49
CA GLY A 379 15.10 -11.71 0.99
C GLY A 379 16.38 -10.95 1.16
#